data_91ee9d6847f3712c76eda4b3f4e6e82b
#
_entry.id   91ee9d6847f3712c76eda4b3f4e6e82b
#
_cell.length_a   1.000
_cell.length_b   1.000
_cell.length_c   1.000
_cell.angle_alpha   90.00
_cell.angle_beta   90.00
_cell.angle_gamma   90.00
#
_symmetry.space_group_name_H-M   'P 1'
#
loop_
_entity.id
_entity.type
_entity.pdbx_description
1 polymer ?
#
loop_
_entity_poly.entity_id
_entity_poly.type
_entity_poly.pdbx_seq_one_letter_code
_entity_poly.pdbx_strand_id
1 'polypeptide(L)'
;SRCAPFISRGHGGRLAPVLPEPALYAEFVAASDRIAALYEAREYSSAVREIMALADRANQYIDQRKPWLLAKDPARAAEVQAVATQALNLFRVLMTWLKPVLPEMAARAEAFLGTGEAGWDSVARPLLGSAIQPYEPLATRVDAKQVGALVESPATAAPAAAPAGPGAQAAPVTIEDFARLDLRIARILAAEAVEGADKLLKLTLDAGEGTRTVFAGIRQAYDDPSVLLGRHVVLLANLKPRKMRFGVSEGMVLAAGPGGADIFLISPDDGAAPGMQVK
;
A
#
# COMPACT_ATOMS: atom_id res chain seq x y z
N SER A 1 -2.47 -9.07 20.26
CA SER A 1 -2.01 -7.92 21.07
C SER A 1 -2.39 -8.03 22.54
N ARG A 2 -3.67 -8.31 22.91
CA ARG A 2 -4.12 -8.34 24.32
C ARG A 2 -3.46 -9.42 25.20
N CYS A 3 -3.09 -10.57 24.64
CA CYS A 3 -2.51 -11.70 25.41
C CYS A 3 -0.99 -11.68 25.47
N ALA A 4 -0.31 -11.13 24.48
CA ALA A 4 1.14 -11.13 24.38
C ALA A 4 1.86 -10.50 25.61
N PRO A 5 1.41 -9.35 26.17
CA PRO A 5 2.05 -8.75 27.34
C PRO A 5 2.01 -9.64 28.60
N PHE A 6 1.01 -10.51 28.74
CA PHE A 6 0.96 -11.43 29.87
C PHE A 6 2.12 -12.43 29.86
N ILE A 7 2.55 -12.88 28.68
CA ILE A 7 3.70 -13.77 28.54
C ILE A 7 5.00 -12.95 28.61
N SER A 8 5.15 -11.92 27.78
CA SER A 8 6.43 -11.21 27.64
C SER A 8 6.84 -10.42 28.88
N ARG A 9 5.88 -9.93 29.69
CA ARG A 9 6.15 -9.16 30.91
C ARG A 9 5.91 -9.96 32.19
N GLY A 10 4.92 -10.88 32.19
CA GLY A 10 4.44 -11.54 33.40
C GLY A 10 5.11 -12.89 33.64
N HIS A 11 5.59 -13.59 32.60
CA HIS A 11 6.10 -14.96 32.71
C HIS A 11 7.49 -15.13 32.08
N GLY A 12 8.33 -14.10 32.14
CA GLY A 12 9.71 -14.16 31.62
C GLY A 12 9.77 -14.49 30.11
N GLY A 13 8.74 -14.17 29.35
CA GLY A 13 8.67 -14.47 27.94
C GLY A 13 8.42 -15.94 27.59
N ARG A 14 8.09 -16.82 28.55
CA ARG A 14 7.90 -18.24 28.29
C ARG A 14 6.43 -18.64 28.19
N LEU A 15 6.12 -19.44 27.17
CA LEU A 15 4.84 -20.11 27.02
C LEU A 15 4.63 -21.22 28.02
N ALA A 16 3.38 -21.51 28.35
CA ALA A 16 3.05 -22.64 29.21
C ALA A 16 3.43 -23.99 28.57
N PRO A 17 3.71 -25.04 29.36
CA PRO A 17 4.07 -26.36 28.84
C PRO A 17 2.88 -27.14 28.24
N VAL A 18 1.64 -26.68 28.46
CA VAL A 18 0.42 -27.35 28.00
C VAL A 18 -0.59 -26.34 27.52
N LEU A 19 -1.46 -26.75 26.59
CA LEU A 19 -2.65 -25.97 26.18
C LEU A 19 -3.82 -26.31 27.12
N PRO A 20 -4.56 -25.33 27.63
CA PRO A 20 -5.76 -25.56 28.42
C PRO A 20 -6.93 -26.17 27.64
N GLU A 21 -7.01 -25.86 26.32
CA GLU A 21 -8.04 -26.37 25.40
C GLU A 21 -7.43 -26.96 24.12
N PRO A 22 -6.82 -28.17 24.20
CA PRO A 22 -6.18 -28.80 23.04
C PRO A 22 -7.17 -29.10 21.91
N ALA A 23 -8.44 -29.38 22.25
CA ALA A 23 -9.49 -29.60 21.25
C ALA A 23 -9.75 -28.35 20.37
N LEU A 24 -9.74 -27.16 20.97
CA LEU A 24 -9.86 -25.91 20.22
C LEU A 24 -8.68 -25.71 19.26
N TYR A 25 -7.46 -26.05 19.69
CA TYR A 25 -6.30 -26.00 18.81
C TYR A 25 -6.42 -27.00 17.65
N ALA A 26 -6.88 -28.21 17.90
CA ALA A 26 -7.10 -29.22 16.88
C ALA A 26 -8.18 -28.81 15.86
N GLU A 27 -9.24 -28.09 16.29
CA GLU A 27 -10.25 -27.50 15.40
C GLU A 27 -9.59 -26.57 14.35
N PHE A 28 -8.64 -25.72 14.78
CA PHE A 28 -7.91 -24.85 13.87
C PHE A 28 -7.03 -25.66 12.92
N VAL A 29 -6.22 -26.56 13.43
CA VAL A 29 -5.33 -27.40 12.60
C VAL A 29 -6.13 -28.17 11.54
N ALA A 30 -7.31 -28.67 11.87
CA ALA A 30 -8.15 -29.43 10.95
C ALA A 30 -8.68 -28.59 9.75
N ALA A 31 -8.67 -27.27 9.86
CA ALA A 31 -9.05 -26.39 8.75
C ALA A 31 -7.93 -26.20 7.70
N SER A 32 -6.70 -26.64 7.99
CA SER A 32 -5.52 -26.39 7.14
C SER A 32 -5.72 -26.84 5.69
N ASP A 33 -6.14 -28.07 5.47
CA ASP A 33 -6.27 -28.65 4.12
C ASP A 33 -7.35 -27.95 3.29
N ARG A 34 -8.46 -27.60 3.95
CA ARG A 34 -9.54 -26.88 3.29
C ARG A 34 -9.12 -25.45 2.89
N ILE A 35 -8.41 -24.75 3.77
CA ILE A 35 -7.90 -23.40 3.46
C ILE A 35 -6.82 -23.49 2.37
N ALA A 36 -5.95 -24.51 2.40
CA ALA A 36 -4.98 -24.75 1.33
C ALA A 36 -5.68 -24.96 -0.03
N ALA A 37 -6.71 -25.83 -0.06
CA ALA A 37 -7.47 -26.08 -1.28
C ALA A 37 -8.14 -24.82 -1.85
N LEU A 38 -8.64 -23.91 -1.01
CA LEU A 38 -9.19 -22.62 -1.45
C LEU A 38 -8.10 -21.71 -2.07
N TYR A 39 -6.88 -21.69 -1.51
CA TYR A 39 -5.77 -20.97 -2.12
C TYR A 39 -5.35 -21.55 -3.46
N GLU A 40 -5.25 -22.88 -3.58
CA GLU A 40 -4.95 -23.59 -4.84
C GLU A 40 -6.00 -23.30 -5.91
N ALA A 41 -7.28 -23.28 -5.52
CA ALA A 41 -8.40 -22.94 -6.39
C ALA A 41 -8.47 -21.44 -6.73
N ARG A 42 -7.58 -20.60 -6.16
CA ARG A 42 -7.58 -19.12 -6.27
C ARG A 42 -8.84 -18.45 -5.71
N GLU A 43 -9.53 -19.12 -4.81
CA GLU A 43 -10.69 -18.60 -4.09
C GLU A 43 -10.28 -17.79 -2.86
N TYR A 44 -9.46 -16.77 -3.05
CA TYR A 44 -8.82 -15.99 -1.96
C TYR A 44 -9.84 -15.38 -1.00
N SER A 45 -10.96 -14.87 -1.52
CA SER A 45 -12.01 -14.29 -0.67
C SER A 45 -12.65 -15.31 0.26
N SER A 46 -12.82 -16.55 -0.22
CA SER A 46 -13.35 -17.66 0.57
C SER A 46 -12.34 -18.10 1.62
N ALA A 47 -11.07 -18.23 1.25
CA ALA A 47 -9.98 -18.57 2.19
C ALA A 47 -9.88 -17.55 3.34
N VAL A 48 -9.84 -16.26 3.01
CA VAL A 48 -9.77 -15.19 4.01
C VAL A 48 -11.01 -15.18 4.92
N ARG A 49 -12.21 -15.37 4.36
CA ARG A 49 -13.44 -15.43 5.15
C ARG A 49 -13.42 -16.57 6.16
N GLU A 50 -12.92 -17.72 5.77
CA GLU A 50 -12.79 -18.87 6.65
C GLU A 50 -11.77 -18.65 7.75
N ILE A 51 -10.61 -18.10 7.41
CA ILE A 51 -9.59 -17.72 8.40
C ILE A 51 -10.16 -16.69 9.39
N MET A 52 -10.93 -15.72 8.93
CA MET A 52 -11.54 -14.71 9.81
C MET A 52 -12.62 -15.30 10.72
N ALA A 53 -13.40 -16.29 10.27
CA ALA A 53 -14.33 -16.99 11.13
C ALA A 53 -13.62 -17.73 12.28
N LEU A 54 -12.46 -18.33 12.02
CA LEU A 54 -11.62 -18.91 13.05
C LEU A 54 -10.97 -17.85 13.97
N ALA A 55 -10.61 -16.68 13.41
CA ALA A 55 -10.14 -15.56 14.23
C ALA A 55 -11.22 -15.06 15.21
N ASP A 56 -12.49 -15.03 14.80
CA ASP A 56 -13.62 -14.72 15.69
C ASP A 56 -13.77 -15.78 16.78
N ARG A 57 -13.56 -17.05 16.43
CA ARG A 57 -13.55 -18.15 17.40
C ARG A 57 -12.46 -18.01 18.44
N ALA A 58 -11.24 -17.60 18.01
CA ALA A 58 -10.14 -17.30 18.94
C ALA A 58 -10.48 -16.10 19.86
N ASN A 59 -11.09 -15.05 19.32
CA ASN A 59 -11.51 -13.90 20.10
C ASN A 59 -12.59 -14.27 21.13
N GLN A 60 -13.58 -15.09 20.78
CA GLN A 60 -14.60 -15.61 21.69
C GLN A 60 -13.96 -16.38 22.85
N TYR A 61 -12.97 -17.24 22.58
CA TYR A 61 -12.21 -17.94 23.63
C TYR A 61 -11.58 -16.94 24.62
N ILE A 62 -10.87 -15.93 24.12
CA ILE A 62 -10.20 -14.92 24.95
C ILE A 62 -11.23 -14.12 25.78
N ASP A 63 -12.35 -13.74 25.17
CA ASP A 63 -13.40 -12.95 25.83
C ASP A 63 -14.16 -13.78 26.90
N GLN A 64 -14.28 -15.11 26.73
CA GLN A 64 -14.83 -16.00 27.74
C GLN A 64 -13.85 -16.20 28.93
N ARG A 65 -12.57 -16.38 28.65
CA ARG A 65 -11.54 -16.62 29.67
C ARG A 65 -11.10 -15.35 30.40
N LYS A 66 -11.28 -14.17 29.81
CA LYS A 66 -11.00 -12.84 30.40
C LYS A 66 -9.65 -12.77 31.12
N PRO A 67 -8.51 -13.05 30.46
CA PRO A 67 -7.20 -13.13 31.13
C PRO A 67 -6.82 -11.85 31.87
N TRP A 68 -7.35 -10.69 31.46
CA TRP A 68 -7.17 -9.41 32.16
C TRP A 68 -7.88 -9.34 33.52
N LEU A 69 -8.92 -10.14 33.77
CA LEU A 69 -9.54 -10.30 35.08
C LEU A 69 -8.77 -11.29 35.91
N LEU A 70 -8.35 -12.42 35.33
CA LEU A 70 -7.54 -13.43 35.99
C LEU A 70 -6.22 -12.84 36.50
N ALA A 71 -5.58 -11.98 35.72
CA ALA A 71 -4.32 -11.34 36.08
C ALA A 71 -4.37 -10.40 37.28
N LYS A 72 -5.58 -10.06 37.78
CA LYS A 72 -5.73 -9.29 39.02
C LYS A 72 -5.43 -10.11 40.27
N ASP A 73 -5.48 -11.42 40.18
CA ASP A 73 -5.18 -12.36 41.25
C ASP A 73 -3.83 -13.04 41.01
N PRO A 74 -2.79 -12.74 41.77
CA PRO A 74 -1.47 -13.38 41.63
C PRO A 74 -1.51 -14.90 41.75
N ALA A 75 -2.45 -15.46 42.52
CA ALA A 75 -2.58 -16.91 42.66
C ALA A 75 -2.99 -17.61 41.36
N ARG A 76 -3.55 -16.88 40.41
CA ARG A 76 -3.99 -17.38 39.09
C ARG A 76 -2.97 -17.14 37.96
N ALA A 77 -1.73 -16.79 38.27
CA ALA A 77 -0.71 -16.48 37.29
C ALA A 77 -0.46 -17.65 36.30
N ALA A 78 -0.46 -18.88 36.74
CA ALA A 78 -0.31 -20.04 35.87
C ALA A 78 -1.49 -20.20 34.89
N GLU A 79 -2.71 -19.89 35.32
CA GLU A 79 -3.90 -19.91 34.46
C GLU A 79 -3.84 -18.81 33.40
N VAL A 80 -3.39 -17.60 33.77
CA VAL A 80 -3.17 -16.49 32.83
C VAL A 80 -2.15 -16.88 31.77
N GLN A 81 -1.06 -17.51 32.18
CA GLN A 81 -0.02 -18.01 31.25
C GLN A 81 -0.61 -19.05 30.29
N ALA A 82 -1.37 -20.02 30.80
CA ALA A 82 -1.99 -21.05 29.95
C ALA A 82 -2.96 -20.47 28.93
N VAL A 83 -3.87 -19.58 29.36
CA VAL A 83 -4.81 -18.92 28.49
C VAL A 83 -4.10 -18.06 27.42
N ALA A 84 -3.08 -17.31 27.81
CA ALA A 84 -2.31 -16.50 26.86
C ALA A 84 -1.51 -17.39 25.88
N THR A 85 -0.98 -18.53 26.33
CA THR A 85 -0.31 -19.51 25.47
C THR A 85 -1.25 -20.10 24.42
N GLN A 86 -2.47 -20.47 24.83
CA GLN A 86 -3.50 -20.92 23.88
C GLN A 86 -3.77 -19.85 22.82
N ALA A 87 -4.03 -18.61 23.24
CA ALA A 87 -4.33 -17.51 22.34
C ALA A 87 -3.18 -17.23 21.34
N LEU A 88 -1.92 -17.31 21.80
CA LEU A 88 -0.76 -17.09 20.92
C LEU A 88 -0.56 -18.26 19.95
N ASN A 89 -0.90 -19.49 20.32
CA ASN A 89 -0.88 -20.63 19.41
C ASN A 89 -1.98 -20.52 18.34
N LEU A 90 -3.20 -20.14 18.69
CA LEU A 90 -4.27 -19.89 17.72
C LEU A 90 -3.87 -18.74 16.76
N PHE A 91 -3.30 -17.66 17.29
CA PHE A 91 -2.77 -16.55 16.50
C PHE A 91 -1.68 -17.02 15.52
N ARG A 92 -0.75 -17.88 15.95
CA ARG A 92 0.30 -18.43 15.06
C ARG A 92 -0.32 -19.17 13.88
N VAL A 93 -1.28 -20.05 14.11
CA VAL A 93 -1.98 -20.79 13.05
C VAL A 93 -2.60 -19.84 12.03
N LEU A 94 -3.37 -18.84 12.51
CA LEU A 94 -4.00 -17.84 11.65
C LEU A 94 -2.97 -17.05 10.80
N MET A 95 -1.84 -16.66 11.41
CA MET A 95 -0.79 -15.92 10.69
C MET A 95 -0.07 -16.78 9.65
N THR A 96 0.10 -18.07 9.91
CA THR A 96 0.65 -19.00 8.92
C THR A 96 -0.26 -19.08 7.68
N TRP A 97 -1.58 -19.16 7.86
CA TRP A 97 -2.51 -19.22 6.75
C TRP A 97 -2.69 -17.87 6.04
N LEU A 98 -2.51 -16.75 6.75
CA LEU A 98 -2.55 -15.40 6.16
C LEU A 98 -1.23 -15.01 5.48
N LYS A 99 -0.16 -15.78 5.62
CA LYS A 99 1.17 -15.46 5.06
C LYS A 99 1.15 -15.18 3.54
N PRO A 100 0.38 -15.90 2.71
CA PRO A 100 0.27 -15.58 1.28
C PRO A 100 -0.32 -14.19 0.99
N VAL A 101 -1.16 -13.67 1.88
CA VAL A 101 -1.86 -12.38 1.73
C VAL A 101 -1.15 -11.25 2.50
N LEU A 102 -0.56 -11.56 3.65
CA LEU A 102 0.06 -10.61 4.57
C LEU A 102 1.49 -11.05 4.94
N PRO A 103 2.42 -11.17 3.97
CA PRO A 103 3.75 -11.75 4.18
C PRO A 103 4.57 -10.98 5.22
N GLU A 104 4.56 -9.65 5.21
CA GLU A 104 5.31 -8.86 6.20
C GLU A 104 4.76 -9.01 7.63
N MET A 105 3.43 -9.07 7.78
CA MET A 105 2.81 -9.26 9.09
C MET A 105 3.11 -10.66 9.62
N ALA A 106 3.10 -11.67 8.74
CA ALA A 106 3.47 -13.04 9.09
C ALA A 106 4.95 -13.13 9.53
N ALA A 107 5.87 -12.51 8.80
CA ALA A 107 7.28 -12.47 9.16
C ALA A 107 7.51 -11.80 10.54
N ARG A 108 6.81 -10.69 10.83
CA ARG A 108 6.86 -10.05 12.15
C ARG A 108 6.28 -10.93 13.25
N ALA A 109 5.21 -11.69 12.94
CA ALA A 109 4.62 -12.63 13.89
C ALA A 109 5.57 -13.80 14.17
N GLU A 110 6.24 -14.35 13.16
CA GLU A 110 7.25 -15.39 13.26
C GLU A 110 8.45 -14.93 14.12
N ALA A 111 8.96 -13.72 13.86
CA ALA A 111 10.03 -13.13 14.66
C ALA A 111 9.62 -12.95 16.13
N PHE A 112 8.40 -12.44 16.39
CA PHE A 112 7.87 -12.29 17.74
C PHE A 112 7.74 -13.63 18.47
N LEU A 113 7.26 -14.68 17.79
CA LEU A 113 7.08 -16.00 18.37
C LEU A 113 8.38 -16.82 18.46
N GLY A 114 9.47 -16.36 17.82
CA GLY A 114 10.76 -17.03 17.79
C GLY A 114 10.75 -18.36 17.02
N THR A 115 9.86 -18.47 16.01
CA THR A 115 9.71 -19.74 15.26
C THR A 115 10.61 -19.85 14.03
N GLY A 116 11.27 -18.77 13.62
CA GLY A 116 11.85 -18.70 12.29
C GLY A 116 10.77 -18.75 11.22
N GLU A 117 11.14 -19.02 9.99
CA GLU A 117 10.19 -19.16 8.89
C GLU A 117 9.28 -20.38 9.08
N ALA A 118 8.00 -20.14 9.34
CA ALA A 118 7.02 -21.19 9.58
C ALA A 118 6.40 -21.65 8.26
N GLY A 119 6.56 -22.91 7.94
CA GLY A 119 5.84 -23.60 6.86
C GLY A 119 4.42 -23.99 7.26
N TRP A 120 3.61 -24.37 6.28
CA TRP A 120 2.22 -24.77 6.48
C TRP A 120 2.07 -25.94 7.47
N ASP A 121 2.95 -26.95 7.37
CA ASP A 121 2.94 -28.12 8.24
C ASP A 121 3.33 -27.81 9.70
N SER A 122 3.97 -26.67 9.92
CA SER A 122 4.42 -26.28 11.26
C SER A 122 3.27 -26.10 12.25
N VAL A 123 2.06 -25.82 11.77
CA VAL A 123 0.86 -25.64 12.61
C VAL A 123 0.37 -26.92 13.27
N ALA A 124 0.79 -28.10 12.80
CA ALA A 124 0.41 -29.38 13.41
C ALA A 124 0.87 -29.51 14.87
N ARG A 125 1.92 -28.78 15.27
CA ARG A 125 2.49 -28.82 16.61
C ARG A 125 2.38 -27.46 17.30
N PRO A 126 1.77 -27.39 18.50
CA PRO A 126 1.70 -26.14 19.24
C PRO A 126 3.09 -25.75 19.80
N LEU A 127 3.30 -24.44 19.98
CA LEU A 127 4.47 -23.92 20.70
C LEU A 127 4.21 -24.03 22.21
N LEU A 128 4.98 -24.86 22.90
CA LEU A 128 4.86 -25.08 24.31
C LEU A 128 6.21 -24.88 25.01
N GLY A 129 6.23 -24.24 26.18
CA GLY A 129 7.43 -24.00 26.97
C GLY A 129 8.52 -23.16 26.27
N SER A 130 8.31 -22.74 25.04
CA SER A 130 9.27 -21.93 24.27
C SER A 130 9.26 -20.47 24.72
N ALA A 131 10.38 -19.78 24.49
CA ALA A 131 10.49 -18.34 24.71
C ALA A 131 9.96 -17.58 23.50
N ILE A 132 9.29 -16.46 23.76
CA ILE A 132 8.88 -15.48 22.76
C ILE A 132 9.64 -14.17 22.96
N GLN A 133 9.72 -13.36 21.90
CA GLN A 133 10.34 -12.05 21.95
C GLN A 133 9.44 -11.00 22.63
N PRO A 134 9.97 -9.85 23.06
CA PRO A 134 9.17 -8.73 23.51
C PRO A 134 8.12 -8.36 22.48
N TYR A 135 6.88 -8.08 22.92
CA TYR A 135 5.78 -7.76 22.03
C TYR A 135 5.91 -6.34 21.47
N GLU A 136 5.91 -6.25 20.18
CA GLU A 136 5.72 -4.99 19.42
C GLU A 136 4.44 -5.07 18.57
N PRO A 137 3.72 -3.94 18.37
CA PRO A 137 2.54 -3.94 17.51
C PRO A 137 2.88 -4.38 16.09
N LEU A 138 2.23 -5.44 15.60
CA LEU A 138 2.45 -5.98 14.25
C LEU A 138 1.90 -5.08 13.15
N ALA A 139 0.88 -4.29 13.48
CA ALA A 139 0.30 -3.29 12.60
C ALA A 139 -0.18 -2.10 13.43
N THR A 140 -0.03 -0.91 12.89
CA THR A 140 -0.62 0.32 13.42
C THR A 140 -1.93 0.61 12.69
N ARG A 141 -2.91 1.15 13.41
CA ARG A 141 -4.14 1.62 12.78
C ARG A 141 -3.79 2.78 11.86
N VAL A 142 -4.16 2.68 10.60
CA VAL A 142 -4.00 3.78 9.64
C VAL A 142 -4.97 4.88 10.05
N ASP A 143 -4.44 6.08 10.36
CA ASP A 143 -5.25 7.25 10.66
C ASP A 143 -5.80 7.82 9.35
N ALA A 144 -7.09 8.21 9.34
CA ALA A 144 -7.70 8.88 8.20
C ALA A 144 -6.94 10.14 7.77
N LYS A 145 -6.28 10.84 8.72
CA LYS A 145 -5.38 11.96 8.40
C LYS A 145 -4.13 11.53 7.62
N GLN A 146 -3.58 10.35 7.93
CA GLN A 146 -2.44 9.79 7.20
C GLN A 146 -2.85 9.36 5.79
N VAL A 147 -4.06 8.81 5.63
CA VAL A 147 -4.65 8.51 4.32
C VAL A 147 -4.92 9.81 3.56
N GLY A 148 -5.50 10.82 4.22
CA GLY A 148 -5.69 12.15 3.65
C GLY A 148 -4.36 12.78 3.21
N ALA A 149 -3.31 12.69 4.04
CA ALA A 149 -1.98 13.19 3.70
C ALA A 149 -1.30 12.39 2.56
N LEU A 150 -1.62 11.11 2.39
CA LEU A 150 -1.17 10.31 1.23
C LEU A 150 -1.96 10.66 -0.05
N VAL A 151 -3.22 11.05 0.11
CA VAL A 151 -4.08 11.50 -0.99
C VAL A 151 -3.86 13.00 -1.27
N GLU A 152 -3.57 13.80 -0.22
CA GLU A 152 -3.25 15.23 -0.28
C GLU A 152 -1.75 15.51 -0.45
N SER A 153 -0.86 14.58 -0.07
CA SER A 153 0.50 14.60 -0.58
C SER A 153 0.36 14.65 -2.09
N PRO A 154 0.97 15.65 -2.78
CA PRO A 154 0.98 15.57 -4.23
C PRO A 154 1.50 14.17 -4.49
N ALA A 155 0.62 13.31 -5.00
CA ALA A 155 1.06 12.00 -5.36
C ALA A 155 2.39 12.27 -6.04
N THR A 156 3.46 11.89 -5.36
CA THR A 156 4.71 11.61 -6.03
C THR A 156 4.21 10.86 -7.22
N ALA A 157 4.15 11.48 -8.37
CA ALA A 157 3.40 11.10 -9.55
C ALA A 157 3.30 9.59 -9.51
N ALA A 158 2.08 9.04 -9.53
CA ALA A 158 1.89 7.59 -9.62
C ALA A 158 3.03 7.15 -10.48
N PRO A 159 3.99 6.33 -10.05
CA PRO A 159 5.27 6.21 -10.74
C PRO A 159 4.89 6.20 -12.18
N ALA A 160 5.17 7.32 -12.85
CA ALA A 160 4.83 7.52 -14.25
C ALA A 160 5.45 6.30 -14.85
N ALA A 161 4.63 5.33 -15.21
CA ALA A 161 4.96 3.92 -15.41
C ALA A 161 6.42 3.87 -15.71
N ALA A 162 7.24 3.37 -14.78
CA ALA A 162 8.67 3.65 -14.69
C ALA A 162 9.17 3.62 -16.10
N PRO A 163 9.80 4.63 -16.64
CA PRO A 163 9.99 4.78 -18.07
C PRO A 163 10.42 3.44 -18.57
N ALA A 164 9.57 2.79 -19.37
CA ALA A 164 9.83 1.43 -19.84
C ALA A 164 11.24 1.53 -20.36
N GLY A 165 12.20 0.87 -19.68
CA GLY A 165 13.61 1.01 -20.02
C GLY A 165 13.73 0.76 -21.50
N PRO A 166 14.71 1.30 -22.23
CA PRO A 166 14.77 1.18 -23.67
C PRO A 166 14.61 -0.29 -24.04
N GLY A 167 13.43 -0.69 -24.54
CA GLY A 167 13.09 -2.08 -24.87
C GLY A 167 11.82 -2.67 -24.29
N ALA A 168 11.19 -2.10 -23.27
CA ALA A 168 9.88 -2.58 -22.81
C ALA A 168 8.78 -2.08 -23.75
N GLN A 169 8.27 -2.95 -24.63
CA GLN A 169 7.11 -2.65 -25.47
C GLN A 169 5.86 -2.60 -24.60
N ALA A 170 5.19 -1.45 -24.58
CA ALA A 170 3.87 -1.34 -24.00
C ALA A 170 2.88 -2.25 -24.76
N ALA A 171 1.81 -2.71 -24.08
CA ALA A 171 0.75 -3.46 -24.74
C ALA A 171 0.20 -2.65 -25.93
N PRO A 172 -0.15 -3.31 -27.05
CA PRO A 172 -0.76 -2.61 -28.18
C PRO A 172 -2.03 -1.88 -27.77
N VAL A 173 -2.19 -0.63 -28.20
CA VAL A 173 -3.41 0.16 -28.04
C VAL A 173 -4.16 0.20 -29.36
N THR A 174 -5.50 0.29 -29.30
CA THR A 174 -6.34 0.41 -30.49
C THR A 174 -6.43 1.88 -30.94
N ILE A 175 -6.83 2.09 -32.18
CA ILE A 175 -7.07 3.45 -32.69
C ILE A 175 -8.19 4.15 -31.92
N GLU A 176 -9.17 3.39 -31.44
CA GLU A 176 -10.28 3.90 -30.63
C GLU A 176 -9.80 4.37 -29.25
N ASP A 177 -8.80 3.71 -28.67
CA ASP A 177 -8.21 4.15 -27.39
C ASP A 177 -7.41 5.44 -27.58
N PHE A 178 -6.68 5.58 -28.68
CA PHE A 178 -5.99 6.81 -29.03
C PHE A 178 -6.97 7.96 -29.32
N ALA A 179 -8.06 7.69 -30.03
CA ALA A 179 -9.09 8.68 -30.35
C ALA A 179 -9.84 9.25 -29.13
N ARG A 180 -9.73 8.60 -27.96
CA ARG A 180 -10.28 9.14 -26.70
C ARG A 180 -9.42 10.25 -26.11
N LEU A 181 -8.17 10.40 -26.56
CA LEU A 181 -7.27 11.43 -26.08
C LEU A 181 -7.52 12.72 -26.88
N ASP A 182 -7.84 13.83 -26.20
CA ASP A 182 -7.91 15.14 -26.82
C ASP A 182 -6.54 15.81 -26.73
N LEU A 183 -5.69 15.52 -27.70
CA LEU A 183 -4.36 16.11 -27.81
C LEU A 183 -4.44 17.38 -28.67
N ARG A 184 -4.01 18.53 -28.13
CA ARG A 184 -4.06 19.84 -28.82
C ARG A 184 -2.72 20.53 -28.74
N ILE A 185 -2.46 21.35 -29.74
CA ILE A 185 -1.37 22.32 -29.70
C ILE A 185 -1.77 23.46 -28.76
N ALA A 186 -0.91 23.83 -27.87
CA ALA A 186 -1.07 24.94 -26.96
C ALA A 186 0.18 25.82 -26.96
N ARG A 187 0.02 27.16 -26.84
CA ARG A 187 1.13 28.10 -26.73
C ARG A 187 1.34 28.50 -25.29
N ILE A 188 2.58 28.46 -24.81
CA ILE A 188 2.95 28.91 -23.46
C ILE A 188 2.90 30.43 -23.40
N LEU A 189 1.95 30.98 -22.65
CA LEU A 189 1.78 32.42 -22.41
C LEU A 189 2.62 32.88 -21.21
N ALA A 190 2.71 32.05 -20.15
CA ALA A 190 3.51 32.31 -18.96
C ALA A 190 4.07 31.01 -18.41
N ALA A 191 5.26 31.08 -17.84
CA ALA A 191 5.91 29.99 -17.14
C ALA A 191 6.51 30.55 -15.85
N GLU A 192 6.08 30.04 -14.70
CA GLU A 192 6.45 30.52 -13.38
C GLU A 192 6.98 29.39 -12.50
N ALA A 193 8.03 29.64 -11.75
CA ALA A 193 8.48 28.71 -10.72
C ALA A 193 7.45 28.65 -9.59
N VAL A 194 7.14 27.45 -9.11
CA VAL A 194 6.20 27.26 -8.00
C VAL A 194 6.97 27.37 -6.69
N GLU A 195 6.59 28.30 -5.83
CA GLU A 195 7.19 28.48 -4.52
C GLU A 195 6.94 27.26 -3.63
N GLY A 196 7.99 26.68 -3.07
CA GLY A 196 7.90 25.43 -2.27
C GLY A 196 7.77 24.14 -3.08
N ALA A 197 8.07 24.17 -4.39
CA ALA A 197 8.14 22.98 -5.25
C ALA A 197 9.34 23.04 -6.20
N ASP A 198 10.40 22.29 -5.89
CA ASP A 198 11.68 22.31 -6.62
C ASP A 198 11.62 21.66 -8.02
N LYS A 199 10.55 20.96 -8.33
CA LYS A 199 10.41 20.21 -9.59
C LYS A 199 9.33 20.76 -10.52
N LEU A 200 8.50 21.72 -10.06
CA LEU A 200 7.31 22.15 -10.78
C LEU A 200 7.50 23.54 -11.40
N LEU A 201 7.02 23.69 -12.64
CA LEU A 201 6.68 24.96 -13.26
C LEU A 201 5.16 25.05 -13.41
N LYS A 202 4.60 26.22 -13.12
CA LYS A 202 3.23 26.59 -13.46
C LYS A 202 3.24 27.20 -14.84
N LEU A 203 2.54 26.57 -15.78
CA LEU A 203 2.41 27.03 -17.15
C LEU A 203 0.99 27.58 -17.36
N THR A 204 0.89 28.75 -17.95
CA THR A 204 -0.37 29.27 -18.49
C THR A 204 -0.35 29.08 -20.01
N LEU A 205 -1.29 28.30 -20.51
CA LEU A 205 -1.32 27.84 -21.89
C LEU A 205 -2.54 28.45 -22.64
N ASP A 206 -2.32 28.92 -23.84
CA ASP A 206 -3.40 29.21 -24.80
C ASP A 206 -3.68 27.91 -25.57
N ALA A 207 -4.86 27.32 -25.37
CA ALA A 207 -5.29 26.09 -26.02
C ALA A 207 -6.27 26.35 -27.20
N GLY A 208 -6.40 27.61 -27.67
CA GLY A 208 -7.28 28.01 -28.76
C GLY A 208 -8.73 28.31 -28.35
N GLU A 209 -9.23 27.66 -27.34
CA GLU A 209 -10.58 27.87 -26.77
C GLU A 209 -10.53 28.60 -25.41
N GLY A 210 -9.38 29.15 -25.06
CA GLY A 210 -9.15 29.84 -23.79
C GLY A 210 -7.83 29.44 -23.15
N THR A 211 -7.56 30.02 -22.00
CA THR A 211 -6.33 29.77 -21.24
C THR A 211 -6.54 28.60 -20.24
N ARG A 212 -5.51 27.77 -20.09
CA ARG A 212 -5.47 26.68 -19.10
C ARG A 212 -4.23 26.77 -18.25
N THR A 213 -4.36 26.46 -16.98
CA THR A 213 -3.24 26.34 -16.05
C THR A 213 -2.80 24.89 -15.93
N VAL A 214 -1.51 24.62 -16.15
CA VAL A 214 -0.94 23.28 -16.03
C VAL A 214 0.31 23.33 -15.15
N PHE A 215 0.42 22.40 -14.21
CA PHE A 215 1.63 22.21 -13.40
C PHE A 215 2.45 21.06 -14.00
N ALA A 216 3.68 21.38 -14.46
CA ALA A 216 4.55 20.43 -15.15
C ALA A 216 5.85 20.20 -14.34
N GLY A 217 6.26 18.95 -14.22
CA GLY A 217 7.47 18.53 -13.49
C GLY A 217 8.77 18.71 -14.31
N ILE A 218 8.98 19.86 -14.90
CA ILE A 218 10.05 20.14 -15.86
C ILE A 218 11.06 21.20 -15.38
N ARG A 219 10.95 21.67 -14.13
CA ARG A 219 11.78 22.77 -13.61
C ARG A 219 13.28 22.47 -13.67
N GLN A 220 13.67 21.21 -13.46
CA GLN A 220 15.08 20.81 -13.48
C GLN A 220 15.70 20.84 -14.88
N ALA A 221 14.87 20.71 -15.92
CA ALA A 221 15.32 20.81 -17.32
C ALA A 221 15.22 22.24 -17.87
N TYR A 222 14.46 23.11 -17.20
CA TYR A 222 14.22 24.50 -17.61
C TYR A 222 14.38 25.41 -16.39
N ASP A 223 15.65 25.61 -15.97
CA ASP A 223 15.99 26.46 -14.83
C ASP A 223 15.55 27.91 -15.04
N ASP A 224 15.63 28.39 -16.27
CA ASP A 224 15.06 29.68 -16.70
C ASP A 224 13.71 29.44 -17.41
N PRO A 225 12.57 29.66 -16.73
CA PRO A 225 11.26 29.49 -17.34
C PRO A 225 10.98 30.42 -18.53
N SER A 226 11.73 31.53 -18.64
CA SER A 226 11.50 32.52 -19.72
C SER A 226 11.75 31.92 -21.10
N VAL A 227 12.62 30.94 -21.24
CA VAL A 227 12.92 30.26 -22.51
C VAL A 227 11.72 29.46 -23.07
N LEU A 228 10.71 29.26 -22.24
CA LEU A 228 9.48 28.54 -22.61
C LEU A 228 8.42 29.47 -23.20
N LEU A 229 8.53 30.79 -23.02
CA LEU A 229 7.53 31.73 -23.42
C LEU A 229 7.36 31.73 -24.96
N GLY A 230 6.12 31.68 -25.42
CA GLY A 230 5.77 31.64 -26.83
C GLY A 230 5.95 30.27 -27.50
N ARG A 231 6.57 29.29 -26.88
CA ARG A 231 6.72 27.96 -27.47
C ARG A 231 5.37 27.25 -27.58
N HIS A 232 5.23 26.49 -28.67
CA HIS A 232 4.12 25.57 -28.86
C HIS A 232 4.46 24.21 -28.26
N VAL A 233 3.48 23.61 -27.61
CA VAL A 233 3.61 22.29 -26.94
C VAL A 233 2.38 21.45 -27.21
N VAL A 234 2.49 20.14 -27.04
CA VAL A 234 1.35 19.23 -27.10
C VAL A 234 0.73 19.13 -25.72
N LEU A 235 -0.56 19.44 -25.62
CA LEU A 235 -1.38 19.40 -24.41
C LEU A 235 -2.41 18.27 -24.50
N LEU A 236 -2.46 17.39 -23.50
CA LEU A 236 -3.61 16.51 -23.27
C LEU A 236 -4.69 17.31 -22.55
N ALA A 237 -5.74 17.69 -23.31
CA ALA A 237 -6.73 18.68 -22.90
C ALA A 237 -7.93 18.09 -22.15
N ASN A 238 -8.27 16.81 -22.37
CA ASN A 238 -9.40 16.15 -21.72
C ASN A 238 -9.03 15.36 -20.46
N LEU A 239 -7.87 15.64 -19.88
CA LEU A 239 -7.50 15.07 -18.59
C LEU A 239 -8.37 15.71 -17.49
N LYS A 240 -8.89 14.88 -16.58
CA LYS A 240 -9.69 15.38 -15.45
C LYS A 240 -8.87 16.39 -14.63
N PRO A 241 -9.41 17.61 -14.36
CA PRO A 241 -8.71 18.62 -13.59
C PRO A 241 -8.26 18.09 -12.24
N ARG A 242 -6.99 18.34 -11.89
CA ARG A 242 -6.38 17.86 -10.66
C ARG A 242 -6.11 19.02 -9.71
N LYS A 243 -6.73 18.97 -8.53
CA LYS A 243 -6.46 19.92 -7.46
C LYS A 243 -5.12 19.58 -6.80
N MET A 244 -4.21 20.52 -6.77
CA MET A 244 -2.89 20.42 -6.17
C MET A 244 -2.75 21.48 -5.06
N ARG A 245 -1.72 21.38 -4.24
CA ARG A 245 -1.42 22.36 -3.17
C ARG A 245 -1.31 23.80 -3.68
N PHE A 246 -0.85 23.95 -4.93
CA PHE A 246 -0.52 25.24 -5.55
C PHE A 246 -1.59 25.75 -6.55
N GLY A 247 -2.69 25.00 -6.73
CA GLY A 247 -3.76 25.34 -7.66
C GLY A 247 -4.37 24.11 -8.33
N VAL A 248 -5.11 24.36 -9.43
CA VAL A 248 -5.73 23.31 -10.23
C VAL A 248 -4.94 23.13 -11.51
N SER A 249 -4.52 21.91 -11.85
CA SER A 249 -3.94 21.57 -13.14
C SER A 249 -5.04 21.06 -14.08
N GLU A 250 -5.21 21.73 -15.22
CA GLU A 250 -6.32 21.53 -16.17
C GLU A 250 -5.89 20.79 -17.44
N GLY A 251 -4.88 19.94 -17.32
CA GLY A 251 -4.33 19.15 -18.40
C GLY A 251 -2.91 18.70 -18.11
N MET A 252 -2.23 18.16 -19.12
CA MET A 252 -0.84 17.72 -19.03
C MET A 252 -0.11 18.05 -20.34
N VAL A 253 1.04 18.71 -20.25
CA VAL A 253 1.95 18.88 -21.40
C VAL A 253 2.75 17.60 -21.60
N LEU A 254 2.93 17.20 -22.86
CA LEU A 254 3.71 16.01 -23.20
C LEU A 254 5.20 16.35 -23.28
N ALA A 255 6.00 15.47 -22.73
CA ALA A 255 7.45 15.56 -22.74
C ALA A 255 8.07 14.18 -22.93
N ALA A 256 9.24 14.13 -23.54
CA ALA A 256 10.05 12.94 -23.74
C ALA A 256 11.27 12.99 -22.84
N GLY A 257 11.75 11.83 -22.37
CA GLY A 257 12.97 11.69 -21.58
C GLY A 257 12.78 10.93 -20.27
N PRO A 258 13.87 10.55 -19.62
CA PRO A 258 13.83 9.76 -18.37
C PRO A 258 13.40 10.57 -17.14
N GLY A 259 13.31 11.93 -17.25
CA GLY A 259 12.99 12.81 -16.13
C GLY A 259 14.19 13.59 -15.61
N GLY A 260 13.97 14.41 -14.58
CA GLY A 260 15.03 15.27 -14.03
C GLY A 260 15.46 16.37 -15.01
N ALA A 261 16.77 16.48 -15.27
CA ALA A 261 17.32 17.43 -16.25
C ALA A 261 17.15 16.96 -17.71
N ASP A 262 16.94 15.67 -17.92
CA ASP A 262 16.85 15.06 -19.25
C ASP A 262 15.38 14.85 -19.65
N ILE A 263 14.61 15.94 -19.66
CA ILE A 263 13.22 15.96 -20.10
C ILE A 263 13.00 17.05 -21.12
N PHE A 264 12.35 16.73 -22.23
CA PHE A 264 12.19 17.61 -23.38
C PHE A 264 10.71 17.76 -23.72
N LEU A 265 10.20 18.99 -23.78
CA LEU A 265 8.83 19.26 -24.21
C LEU A 265 8.66 18.89 -25.69
N ILE A 266 7.59 18.17 -26.01
CA ILE A 266 7.22 17.85 -27.39
C ILE A 266 6.62 19.11 -28.01
N SER A 267 7.24 19.60 -29.09
CA SER A 267 6.81 20.77 -29.82
C SER A 267 6.46 20.37 -31.26
N PRO A 268 5.41 20.99 -31.88
CA PRO A 268 5.12 20.80 -33.28
C PRO A 268 6.10 21.59 -34.14
N ASP A 269 6.09 21.32 -35.44
CA ASP A 269 6.79 22.13 -36.47
C ASP A 269 6.17 23.51 -36.59
N ASP A 270 6.88 24.40 -37.33
CA ASP A 270 6.43 25.73 -37.61
C ASP A 270 5.13 25.73 -38.44
N GLY A 271 4.24 26.65 -38.09
CA GLY A 271 2.92 26.77 -38.72
C GLY A 271 1.77 26.15 -37.94
N ALA A 272 2.06 25.36 -36.89
CA ALA A 272 1.01 24.89 -36.00
C ALA A 272 0.49 26.03 -35.13
N ALA A 273 -0.84 26.07 -34.94
CA ALA A 273 -1.51 27.11 -34.15
C ALA A 273 -2.19 26.51 -32.90
N PRO A 274 -2.36 27.33 -31.82
CA PRO A 274 -3.10 26.91 -30.64
C PRO A 274 -4.51 26.41 -30.99
N GLY A 275 -4.93 25.31 -30.34
CA GLY A 275 -6.21 24.65 -30.57
C GLY A 275 -6.20 23.57 -31.66
N MET A 276 -5.18 23.49 -32.51
CA MET A 276 -5.07 22.41 -33.51
C MET A 276 -4.99 21.06 -32.83
N GLN A 277 -5.79 20.12 -33.33
CA GLN A 277 -5.83 18.75 -32.84
C GLN A 277 -4.67 17.92 -33.39
N VAL A 278 -4.01 17.18 -32.54
CA VAL A 278 -3.02 16.15 -32.90
C VAL A 278 -3.76 14.87 -33.23
N LYS A 279 -3.48 14.30 -34.39
CA LYS A 279 -4.16 13.11 -34.92
C LYS A 279 -3.18 11.96 -35.12
#